data_8a8215d06aa897238bc9b3478b612195
#
_entry.id   8a8215d06aa897238bc9b3478b612195
#
_cell.length_a   1.000
_cell.length_b   1.000
_cell.length_c   1.000
_cell.angle_alpha   90.00
_cell.angle_beta   90.00
_cell.angle_gamma   90.00
#
_symmetry.space_group_name_H-M   'P 1'
#
loop_
_entity.id
_entity.type
_entity.pdbx_description
1 polymer ?
#
loop_
_entity_poly.entity_id
_entity_poly.type
_entity_poly.pdbx_seq_one_letter_code
_entity_poly.pdbx_strand_id
1 'polypeptide(L)'
;IGEFLAIVHALAFLKQRNLSLPIYSDSKIAMNWVRQKVCKTKVPHTPHNEKIFELIARAERWLHQNTYPNPILKWETQAWGENPADFGRKDT
;
A
#
# COMPACT_ATOMS: atom_id res chain seq x y z
N ILE A 1 1.28 -8.44 0.78
CA ILE A 1 -0.05 -7.98 1.26
C ILE A 1 0.11 -6.75 2.16
N GLY A 2 1.03 -6.82 3.11
CA GLY A 2 1.25 -5.71 4.05
C GLY A 2 1.57 -4.40 3.37
N GLU A 3 2.44 -4.43 2.36
CA GLU A 3 2.81 -3.24 1.61
C GLU A 3 1.62 -2.66 0.84
N PHE A 4 0.81 -3.52 0.23
CA PHE A 4 -0.39 -3.10 -0.46
C PHE A 4 -1.35 -2.37 0.48
N LEU A 5 -1.64 -2.98 1.62
CA LEU A 5 -2.53 -2.40 2.62
C LEU A 5 -1.98 -1.09 3.19
N ALA A 6 -0.67 -1.02 3.41
CA ALA A 6 -0.03 0.18 3.91
C ALA A 6 -0.15 1.34 2.93
N ILE A 7 0.04 1.09 1.64
CA ILE A 7 -0.09 2.13 0.61
C ILE A 7 -1.52 2.65 0.56
N VAL A 8 -2.50 1.75 0.54
CA VAL A 8 -3.91 2.16 0.50
C VAL A 8 -4.30 2.93 1.75
N HIS A 9 -3.84 2.48 2.91
CA HIS A 9 -4.10 3.18 4.16
C HIS A 9 -3.52 4.60 4.14
N ALA A 10 -2.30 4.75 3.63
CA ALA A 10 -1.67 6.05 3.50
C ALA A 10 -2.43 6.96 2.54
N LEU A 11 -2.89 6.41 1.40
CA LEU A 11 -3.69 7.17 0.44
C LEU A 11 -4.99 7.68 1.07
N ALA A 12 -5.67 6.82 1.81
CA ALA A 12 -6.92 7.19 2.47
C ALA A 12 -6.68 8.28 3.52
N PHE A 13 -5.60 8.15 4.29
CA PHE A 13 -5.22 9.12 5.30
C PHE A 13 -4.94 10.50 4.67
N LEU A 14 -4.15 10.52 3.60
CA LEU A 14 -3.81 11.77 2.94
C LEU A 14 -5.02 12.41 2.27
N LYS A 15 -5.88 11.61 1.67
CA LYS A 15 -7.11 12.11 1.05
C LYS A 15 -8.04 12.74 2.09
N GLN A 16 -8.18 12.10 3.23
CA GLN A 16 -9.01 12.61 4.32
C GLN A 16 -8.53 13.98 4.80
N ARG A 17 -7.23 14.23 4.72
CA ARG A 17 -6.61 15.48 5.15
C ARG A 17 -6.37 16.44 4.00
N ASN A 18 -6.81 16.13 2.79
CA ASN A 18 -6.62 16.96 1.59
C ASN A 18 -5.13 17.24 1.30
N LEU A 19 -4.28 16.28 1.54
CA LEU A 19 -2.85 16.39 1.27
C LEU A 19 -2.49 15.65 -0.01
N SER A 20 -1.74 16.30 -0.89
CA SER A 20 -1.31 15.74 -2.18
C SER A 20 0.12 15.20 -2.14
N LEU A 21 0.60 14.82 -0.98
CA LEU A 21 1.97 14.35 -0.81
C LEU A 21 2.19 13.02 -1.53
N PRO A 22 3.40 12.82 -2.10
CA PRO A 22 3.72 11.55 -2.74
C PRO A 22 3.89 10.43 -1.71
N ILE A 23 3.62 9.21 -2.14
CA ILE A 23 3.85 8.01 -1.33
C ILE A 23 5.02 7.25 -1.95
N TYR A 24 6.01 6.93 -1.15
CA TYR A 24 7.17 6.17 -1.58
C TYR A 24 7.09 4.74 -1.09
N SER A 25 7.35 3.79 -1.98
CA SER A 25 7.37 2.38 -1.64
C SER A 25 8.57 1.72 -2.32
N ASP A 26 9.17 0.75 -1.64
CA ASP A 26 10.23 -0.06 -2.23
C ASP A 26 9.70 -1.36 -2.84
N SER A 27 8.40 -1.60 -2.75
CA SER A 27 7.77 -2.79 -3.31
C SER A 27 7.11 -2.49 -4.65
N LYS A 28 7.75 -2.92 -5.74
CA LYS A 28 7.19 -2.79 -7.08
C LYS A 28 5.88 -3.55 -7.23
N ILE A 29 5.80 -4.72 -6.63
CA ILE A 29 4.63 -5.58 -6.72
C ILE A 29 3.42 -4.88 -6.08
N ALA A 30 3.60 -4.36 -4.88
CA ALA A 30 2.51 -3.65 -4.19
C ALA A 30 2.08 -2.40 -4.95
N MET A 31 3.02 -1.66 -5.50
CA MET A 31 2.72 -0.47 -6.31
C MET A 31 1.88 -0.83 -7.54
N ASN A 32 2.23 -1.94 -8.21
CA ASN A 32 1.47 -2.39 -9.38
C ASN A 32 0.05 -2.82 -8.98
N TRP A 33 -0.09 -3.51 -7.86
CA TRP A 33 -1.40 -3.92 -7.38
C TRP A 33 -2.29 -2.71 -7.07
N VAL A 34 -1.71 -1.66 -6.47
CA VAL A 34 -2.46 -0.43 -6.19
C VAL A 34 -2.90 0.24 -7.50
N ARG A 35 -2.02 0.30 -8.49
CA ARG A 35 -2.36 0.87 -9.79
C ARG A 35 -3.45 0.08 -10.50
N GLN A 36 -3.44 -1.25 -10.36
CA GLN A 36 -4.46 -2.12 -10.93
C GLN A 36 -5.71 -2.18 -10.08
N LYS A 37 -5.67 -1.63 -8.88
CA LYS A 37 -6.78 -1.63 -7.91
C LYS A 37 -7.18 -3.03 -7.49
N VAL A 38 -6.23 -3.96 -7.45
CA VAL A 38 -6.46 -5.34 -7.05
C VAL A 38 -5.21 -5.92 -6.42
N CYS A 39 -5.39 -6.69 -5.36
CA CYS A 39 -4.30 -7.39 -4.69
C CYS A 39 -4.24 -8.84 -5.21
N LYS A 40 -3.27 -9.12 -6.05
CA LYS A 40 -3.11 -10.43 -6.70
C LYS A 40 -2.27 -11.37 -5.85
N THR A 41 -2.59 -11.48 -4.58
CA THR A 41 -1.86 -12.36 -3.68
C THR A 41 -2.13 -13.82 -4.00
N LYS A 42 -1.10 -14.67 -3.80
CA LYS A 42 -1.22 -16.12 -3.95
C LYS A 42 -1.49 -16.81 -2.61
N VAL A 43 -1.62 -16.06 -1.54
CA VAL A 43 -1.93 -16.62 -0.23
C VAL A 43 -3.31 -17.26 -0.27
N PRO A 44 -3.45 -18.54 0.14
CA PRO A 44 -4.76 -19.18 0.10
C PRO A 44 -5.72 -18.54 1.08
N HIS A 45 -6.99 -18.48 0.68
CA HIS A 45 -8.06 -17.96 1.53
C HIS A 45 -8.49 -19.07 2.49
N THR A 46 -8.07 -18.95 3.74
CA THR A 46 -8.40 -19.91 4.80
C THR A 46 -9.10 -19.17 5.93
N PRO A 47 -9.77 -19.91 6.86
CA PRO A 47 -10.36 -19.25 8.03
C PRO A 47 -9.35 -18.42 8.85
N HIS A 48 -8.10 -18.83 8.87
CA HIS A 48 -7.06 -18.09 9.59
C HIS A 48 -6.73 -16.75 8.92
N ASN A 49 -6.94 -16.65 7.61
CA ASN A 49 -6.59 -15.47 6.81
C ASN A 49 -7.80 -14.61 6.49
N GLU A 50 -8.97 -14.96 6.99
CA GLU A 50 -10.22 -14.31 6.63
C GLU A 50 -10.18 -12.80 6.89
N LYS A 51 -9.64 -12.39 8.03
CA LYS A 51 -9.57 -10.99 8.39
C LYS A 51 -8.67 -10.20 7.44
N ILE A 52 -7.57 -10.82 7.00
CA ILE A 52 -6.67 -10.19 6.03
C ILE A 52 -7.39 -9.99 4.70
N PHE A 53 -8.16 -10.98 4.25
CA PHE A 53 -8.92 -10.86 3.01
C PHE A 53 -10.04 -9.83 3.12
N GLU A 54 -10.64 -9.66 4.29
CA GLU A 54 -11.59 -8.57 4.50
C GLU A 54 -10.91 -7.20 4.33
N LEU A 55 -9.72 -7.03 4.88
CA LEU A 55 -8.97 -5.80 4.74
C LEU A 55 -8.58 -5.55 3.29
N ILE A 56 -8.18 -6.59 2.57
CA ILE A 56 -7.87 -6.50 1.14
C ILE A 56 -9.11 -6.05 0.37
N ALA A 57 -10.25 -6.65 0.64
CA ALA A 57 -11.50 -6.29 -0.04
C ALA A 57 -11.87 -4.83 0.20
N ARG A 58 -11.70 -4.34 1.43
CA ARG A 58 -11.93 -2.94 1.75
C ARG A 58 -10.98 -2.02 1.01
N ALA A 59 -9.70 -2.39 0.94
CA ALA A 59 -8.69 -1.61 0.25
C ALA A 59 -9.00 -1.54 -1.24
N GLU A 60 -9.33 -2.66 -1.87
CA GLU A 60 -9.71 -2.69 -3.27
C GLU A 60 -10.93 -1.84 -3.54
N ARG A 61 -11.94 -1.94 -2.69
CA ARG A 61 -13.15 -1.13 -2.81
C ARG A 61 -12.84 0.35 -2.73
N TRP A 62 -11.99 0.73 -1.78
CA TRP A 62 -11.58 2.12 -1.64
C TRP A 62 -10.92 2.63 -2.91
N LEU A 63 -10.02 1.83 -3.50
CA LEU A 63 -9.33 2.20 -4.73
C LEU A 63 -10.30 2.37 -5.92
N HIS A 64 -11.36 1.58 -5.96
CA HIS A 64 -12.37 1.70 -7.02
C HIS A 64 -13.32 2.87 -6.81
N GLN A 65 -13.59 3.24 -5.58
CA GLN A 65 -14.56 4.28 -5.24
C GLN A 65 -13.93 5.67 -5.10
N ASN A 66 -12.62 5.76 -4.99
CA ASN A 66 -11.93 7.01 -4.74
C ASN A 66 -10.87 7.29 -5.77
N THR A 67 -10.68 8.58 -6.08
CA THR A 67 -9.54 9.04 -6.84
C THR A 67 -8.60 9.78 -5.89
N TYR A 68 -7.34 9.86 -6.27
CA TYR A 68 -6.34 10.52 -5.42
C TYR A 68 -5.28 11.19 -6.29
N PRO A 69 -4.82 12.40 -5.88
CA PRO A 69 -3.76 13.10 -6.62
C PRO A 69 -2.37 12.65 -6.25
N ASN A 70 -2.24 11.81 -5.21
CA ASN A 70 -0.96 11.41 -4.66
C ASN A 70 -0.21 10.47 -5.60
N PRO A 71 0.97 10.82 -6.11
CA PRO A 71 1.77 9.88 -6.89
C PRO A 71 2.36 8.80 -5.99
N ILE A 72 2.41 7.57 -6.50
CA ILE A 72 3.07 6.46 -5.81
C ILE A 72 4.38 6.22 -6.52
N LEU A 73 5.49 6.47 -5.82
CA LEU A 73 6.81 6.47 -6.41
C LEU A 73 7.67 5.37 -5.80
N LYS A 74 8.60 4.85 -6.62
CA LYS A 74 9.54 3.85 -6.16
C LYS A 74 10.64 4.53 -5.34
N TRP A 75 10.91 4.01 -4.15
CA TRP A 75 12.02 4.46 -3.35
C TRP A 75 13.31 3.83 -3.86
N GLU A 76 14.26 4.66 -4.25
CA GLU A 76 15.53 4.19 -4.79
C GLU A 76 16.54 3.98 -3.67
N THR A 77 16.50 2.82 -3.06
CA THR A 77 17.33 2.48 -1.91
C THR A 77 18.82 2.63 -2.20
N GLN A 78 19.24 2.29 -3.42
CA GLN A 78 20.64 2.39 -3.81
C GLN A 78 21.13 3.83 -3.92
N ALA A 79 20.23 4.74 -4.31
CA ALA A 79 20.59 6.16 -4.49
C ALA A 79 20.33 6.99 -3.23
N TRP A 80 19.29 6.66 -2.48
CA TRP A 80 18.81 7.50 -1.36
C TRP A 80 18.98 6.83 0.00
N GLY A 81 19.50 5.59 0.04
CA GLY A 81 19.55 4.83 1.28
C GLY A 81 18.21 4.22 1.61
N GLU A 82 18.03 3.81 2.84
CA GLU A 82 16.82 3.10 3.24
C GLU A 82 15.61 4.01 3.33
N ASN A 83 14.46 3.45 2.97
CA ASN A 83 13.20 4.16 3.06
C ASN A 83 12.88 4.46 4.53
N PRO A 84 12.69 5.73 4.91
CA PRO A 84 12.36 6.08 6.30
C PRO A 84 11.13 5.36 6.84
N ALA A 85 10.20 4.97 5.98
CA ALA A 85 9.01 4.24 6.41
C ALA A 85 9.33 2.85 6.97
N ASP A 86 10.51 2.30 6.64
CA ASP A 86 10.92 0.99 7.13
C ASP A 86 11.70 1.04 8.45
N PHE A 87 11.92 2.22 8.96
CA PHE A 87 12.76 2.42 10.13
C PHE A 87 12.29 1.63 11.34
N GLY A 88 11.02 1.61 11.60
CA GLY A 88 10.46 0.87 12.74
C GLY A 88 10.42 -0.64 12.54
N ARG A 89 10.56 -1.11 11.32
CA ARG A 89 10.48 -2.54 11.02
C ARG A 89 11.80 -3.27 11.21
N LYS A 90 12.90 -2.56 11.14
CA LYS A 90 14.22 -3.16 11.22
C LYS A 90 14.59 -3.64 12.61
N ASP A 91 14.01 -3.02 13.59
CA ASP A 91 14.30 -3.35 14.98
C ASP A 91 13.45 -4.50 15.47
N THR A 92 12.60 -5.02 14.62
CA THR A 92 11.79 -6.19 14.91
C THR A 92 12.31 -7.41 14.14
#